data_a722693bd54ebb539c79b0b022157788
#
_entry.id   a722693bd54ebb539c79b0b022157788
#
_cell.length_a   1.000
_cell.length_b   1.000
_cell.length_c   1.000
_cell.angle_alpha   90.00
_cell.angle_beta   90.00
_cell.angle_gamma   90.00
#
_symmetry.space_group_name_H-M   'P 1'
#
loop_
_entity.id
_entity.type
_entity.pdbx_description
1 polymer ?
#
loop_
_entity_poly.entity_id
_entity_poly.type
_entity_poly.pdbx_seq_one_letter_code
_entity_poly.pdbx_strand_id
1 'polypeptide(L)'
;MARRTIEVRKPRDIGDAIRVVREARGISQEELAQANAYDRFYLNRLEAGRSTVYITRLLRTLKSLGITLSVTFDTSEPTAGEGRSDG
;
A
#
# COMPACT_ATOMS: atom_id res chain seq x y z
N MET A 1 -5.38 -10.88 15.52
CA MET A 1 -5.07 -10.83 14.10
C MET A 1 -6.01 -9.92 13.39
N ALA A 2 -5.50 -8.99 12.67
CA ALA A 2 -6.33 -7.96 12.06
C ALA A 2 -6.16 -7.94 10.54
N ARG A 3 -6.66 -8.99 9.93
CA ARG A 3 -6.59 -9.08 8.48
C ARG A 3 -7.73 -8.31 7.85
N ARG A 4 -7.41 -7.50 6.88
CA ARG A 4 -8.40 -6.68 6.21
C ARG A 4 -8.25 -6.82 4.70
N THR A 5 -9.38 -6.73 4.01
CA THR A 5 -9.40 -6.73 2.56
C THR A 5 -10.22 -5.53 2.12
N ILE A 6 -9.67 -4.73 1.23
CA ILE A 6 -10.41 -3.60 0.70
C ILE A 6 -10.40 -3.66 -0.81
N GLU A 7 -11.43 -3.12 -1.41
CA GLU A 7 -11.51 -3.02 -2.85
C GLU A 7 -10.79 -1.76 -3.29
N VAL A 8 -9.95 -1.88 -4.30
CA VAL A 8 -9.19 -0.74 -4.82
C VAL A 8 -9.94 -0.16 -6.00
N ARG A 9 -10.47 1.04 -5.82
CA ARG A 9 -11.21 1.73 -6.88
C ARG A 9 -10.44 2.93 -7.39
N LYS A 10 -9.56 3.48 -6.57
CA LYS A 10 -8.77 4.66 -6.93
C LYS A 10 -7.42 4.56 -6.26
N PRO A 11 -6.45 5.33 -6.74
CA PRO A 11 -5.09 5.25 -6.19
C PRO A 11 -5.03 5.50 -4.69
N ARG A 12 -5.90 6.33 -4.17
CA ARG A 12 -5.91 6.63 -2.76
C ARG A 12 -6.16 5.38 -1.92
N ASP A 13 -6.93 4.44 -2.43
CA ASP A 13 -7.21 3.23 -1.67
C ASP A 13 -5.94 2.44 -1.43
N ILE A 14 -5.05 2.41 -2.41
CA ILE A 14 -3.76 1.74 -2.23
C ILE A 14 -2.90 2.51 -1.24
N GLY A 15 -2.88 3.84 -1.38
CA GLY A 15 -2.11 4.67 -0.48
C GLY A 15 -2.56 4.53 0.96
N ASP A 16 -3.87 4.46 1.18
CA ASP A 16 -4.39 4.28 2.52
C ASP A 16 -3.97 2.95 3.11
N ALA A 17 -3.98 1.89 2.31
CA ALA A 17 -3.56 0.57 2.79
C ALA A 17 -2.09 0.60 3.21
N ILE A 18 -1.26 1.24 2.39
CA ILE A 18 0.16 1.35 2.73
C ILE A 18 0.34 2.09 4.04
N ARG A 19 -0.35 3.21 4.21
CA ARG A 19 -0.21 4.00 5.42
C ARG A 19 -0.69 3.25 6.65
N VAL A 20 -1.82 2.57 6.54
CA VAL A 20 -2.37 1.84 7.67
C VAL A 20 -1.40 0.77 8.16
N VAL A 21 -0.84 0.00 7.24
CA VAL A 21 0.10 -1.05 7.63
C VAL A 21 1.38 -0.44 8.19
N ARG A 22 1.88 0.61 7.53
CA ARG A 22 3.10 1.26 7.99
C ARG A 22 2.95 1.78 9.41
N GLU A 23 1.85 2.47 9.67
CA GLU A 23 1.63 3.04 11.01
C GLU A 23 1.40 1.96 12.05
N ALA A 24 0.70 0.90 11.66
CA ALA A 24 0.47 -0.20 12.60
C ALA A 24 1.76 -0.87 13.01
N ARG A 25 2.77 -0.81 12.17
CA ARG A 25 4.07 -1.40 12.46
C ARG A 25 5.07 -0.40 13.03
N GLY A 26 4.64 0.83 13.23
CA GLY A 26 5.52 1.85 13.79
C GLY A 26 6.65 2.26 12.87
N ILE A 27 6.45 2.15 11.56
CA ILE A 27 7.49 2.48 10.59
C ILE A 27 7.23 3.87 10.04
N SER A 28 8.28 4.71 10.01
CA SER A 28 8.13 6.05 9.45
C SER A 28 8.15 5.98 7.93
N GLN A 29 7.68 7.05 7.29
CA GLN A 29 7.76 7.15 5.84
C GLN A 29 9.21 7.06 5.38
N GLU A 30 10.10 7.70 6.13
CA GLU A 30 11.50 7.69 5.75
C GLU A 30 12.09 6.29 5.82
N GLU A 31 11.76 5.56 6.87
CA GLU A 31 12.25 4.19 7.01
C GLU A 31 11.76 3.29 5.89
N LEU A 32 10.50 3.41 5.56
CA LEU A 32 9.94 2.57 4.50
C LEU A 32 10.55 2.95 3.15
N ALA A 33 10.72 4.24 2.91
CA ALA A 33 11.30 4.69 1.65
C ALA A 33 12.73 4.17 1.50
N GLN A 34 13.52 4.25 2.57
CA GLN A 34 14.88 3.77 2.52
C GLN A 34 14.95 2.27 2.26
N ALA A 35 14.04 1.52 2.87
CA ALA A 35 14.00 0.07 2.67
C ALA A 35 13.70 -0.30 1.23
N ASN A 36 13.05 0.61 0.49
CA ASN A 36 12.67 0.36 -0.88
C ASN A 36 13.50 1.16 -1.89
N ALA A 37 14.55 1.81 -1.42
CA ALA A 37 15.49 2.54 -2.29
C ALA A 37 14.86 3.69 -3.06
N TYR A 38 13.91 4.38 -2.45
CA TYR A 38 13.42 5.63 -3.01
C TYR A 38 13.27 6.63 -1.86
N ASP A 39 12.95 7.88 -2.16
CA ASP A 39 12.95 8.88 -1.12
C ASP A 39 11.57 9.01 -0.48
N ARG A 40 11.55 9.65 0.69
CA ARG A 40 10.35 9.82 1.46
C ARG A 40 9.30 10.62 0.72
N PHE A 41 9.73 11.55 -0.13
CA PHE A 41 8.82 12.39 -0.87
C PHE A 41 7.95 11.55 -1.81
N TYR A 42 8.56 10.57 -2.45
CA TYR A 42 7.83 9.67 -3.33
C TYR A 42 6.78 8.88 -2.52
N LEU A 43 7.17 8.36 -1.37
CA LEU A 43 6.25 7.60 -0.54
C LEU A 43 5.10 8.46 -0.04
N ASN A 44 5.40 9.71 0.32
CA ASN A 44 4.37 10.62 0.77
C ASN A 44 3.30 10.80 -0.30
N ARG A 45 3.71 10.96 -1.55
CA ARG A 45 2.77 11.13 -2.65
C ARG A 45 1.98 9.85 -2.90
N LEU A 46 2.63 8.70 -2.75
CA LEU A 46 1.98 7.42 -2.94
C LEU A 46 0.87 7.23 -1.90
N GLU A 47 1.14 7.54 -0.64
CA GLU A 47 0.15 7.41 0.42
C GLU A 47 -0.97 8.43 0.26
N ALA A 48 -0.68 9.56 -0.32
CA ALA A 48 -1.69 10.59 -0.52
C ALA A 48 -2.62 10.29 -1.71
N GLY A 49 -2.35 9.21 -2.42
CA GLY A 49 -3.20 8.86 -3.56
C GLY A 49 -2.85 9.59 -4.83
N ARG A 50 -1.68 10.24 -4.87
CA ARG A 50 -1.23 10.88 -6.09
C ARG A 50 -0.78 9.81 -7.05
N SER A 51 -1.24 9.85 -8.26
CA SER A 51 -0.94 8.77 -9.18
C SER A 51 -0.46 9.29 -10.51
N THR A 52 0.17 8.40 -11.25
CA THR A 52 0.55 8.70 -12.62
C THR A 52 -0.63 8.40 -13.52
N VAL A 53 -0.53 8.86 -14.75
CA VAL A 53 -1.54 8.56 -15.76
C VAL A 53 -1.68 7.05 -15.93
N TYR A 54 -0.56 6.33 -15.80
CA TYR A 54 -0.59 4.88 -15.95
C TYR A 54 -1.53 4.23 -14.93
N ILE A 55 -1.37 4.57 -13.66
CA ILE A 55 -2.20 3.97 -12.61
C ILE A 55 -3.67 4.33 -12.80
N THR A 56 -3.93 5.58 -13.11
CA THR A 56 -5.30 6.03 -13.30
C THR A 56 -5.96 5.29 -14.45
N ARG A 57 -5.25 5.12 -15.55
CA ARG A 57 -5.79 4.42 -16.70
C ARG A 57 -5.95 2.93 -16.44
N LEU A 58 -5.04 2.35 -15.68
CA LEU A 58 -5.13 0.94 -15.33
C LEU A 58 -6.43 0.68 -14.55
N LEU A 59 -6.66 1.47 -13.51
CA LEU A 59 -7.85 1.27 -12.69
C LEU A 59 -9.13 1.50 -13.49
N ARG A 60 -9.12 2.47 -14.38
CA ARG A 60 -10.28 2.73 -15.22
C ARG A 60 -10.54 1.57 -16.18
N THR A 61 -9.48 1.00 -16.73
CA THR A 61 -9.60 -0.13 -17.64
C THR A 61 -10.19 -1.35 -16.94
N LEU A 62 -9.70 -1.62 -15.72
CA LEU A 62 -10.23 -2.74 -14.95
C LEU A 62 -11.72 -2.54 -14.70
N LYS A 63 -12.10 -1.33 -14.31
CA LYS A 63 -13.49 -1.05 -14.02
C LYS A 63 -14.37 -1.25 -15.25
N SER A 64 -13.91 -0.83 -16.42
CA SER A 64 -14.73 -0.96 -17.63
C SER A 64 -14.90 -2.41 -18.04
N LEU A 65 -14.03 -3.28 -17.59
CA LEU A 65 -14.15 -4.71 -17.88
C LEU A 65 -14.85 -5.48 -16.77
N GLY A 66 -15.28 -4.78 -15.72
CA GLY A 66 -15.91 -5.44 -14.59
C GLY A 66 -14.94 -6.20 -13.72
N ILE A 67 -13.65 -5.87 -13.80
CA ILE A 67 -12.63 -6.54 -13.00
C ILE A 67 -12.49 -5.82 -11.68
N THR A 68 -12.59 -6.57 -10.58
CA THR A 68 -12.43 -6.02 -9.26
C THR A 68 -11.01 -6.29 -8.77
N LEU A 69 -10.36 -5.25 -8.25
CA LEU A 69 -9.03 -5.37 -7.69
C LEU A 69 -9.12 -5.17 -6.19
N SER A 70 -8.53 -6.08 -5.43
CA SER A 70 -8.55 -5.99 -3.97
C SER A 70 -7.15 -6.12 -3.43
N VAL A 71 -6.93 -5.52 -2.24
CA VAL A 71 -5.68 -5.73 -1.53
C VAL A 71 -6.03 -6.27 -0.15
N THR A 72 -5.23 -7.20 0.31
CA THR A 72 -5.39 -7.82 1.62
C THR A 72 -4.13 -7.55 2.43
N PHE A 73 -4.32 -7.15 3.67
CA PHE A 73 -3.17 -6.86 4.52
C PHE A 73 -3.51 -7.16 5.96
N ASP A 74 -2.46 -7.32 6.76
CA ASP A 74 -2.58 -7.64 8.17
C ASP A 74 -2.01 -6.47 8.95
N THR A 75 -2.81 -5.90 9.84
CA THR A 75 -2.37 -4.76 10.63
C THR A 75 -1.75 -5.17 11.96
N SER A 76 -1.66 -6.46 12.23
CA SER A 76 -1.00 -6.93 13.44
C SER A 76 0.48 -6.63 13.35
N GLU A 77 1.10 -6.39 14.50
CA GLU A 77 2.54 -6.21 14.51
C GLU A 77 3.22 -7.52 14.17
N PRO A 78 4.24 -7.49 13.35
CA PRO A 78 4.95 -8.73 13.02
C PRO A 78 5.71 -9.24 14.24
N THR A 79 5.74 -10.56 14.38
CA THR A 79 6.61 -11.16 15.38
C THR A 79 8.01 -11.17 14.83
N ALA A 80 8.95 -11.46 15.70
CA ALA A 80 10.35 -11.49 15.27
C ALA A 80 10.56 -12.46 14.12
N GLY A 81 9.87 -13.56 14.12
CA GLY A 81 10.04 -14.54 13.06
C GLY A 81 9.42 -14.10 11.77
N GLU A 82 8.28 -13.42 11.84
CA GLU A 82 7.61 -12.98 10.65
C GLU A 82 8.38 -11.94 9.90
N GLY A 83 9.02 -11.08 10.61
CA GLY A 83 9.63 -9.94 9.97
C GLY A 83 10.67 -10.31 8.99
N ARG A 84 11.11 -11.56 8.98
CA ARG A 84 12.14 -11.92 8.12
C ARG A 84 11.84 -12.93 7.18
N SER A 85 10.77 -13.35 7.20
CA SER A 85 10.49 -14.37 6.33
C SER A 85 10.79 -14.00 4.98
N ASP A 86 11.29 -14.02 4.51
CA ASP A 86 11.45 -13.78 3.44
C ASP A 86 11.98 -13.71 2.90
N GLY A 87 12.16 -13.76 3.24
CA GLY A 87 12.49 -13.74 2.67
C GLY A 87 12.61 -13.87 2.25
#